data_400917244b02b5078a85ab90eb01c221
#
_entry.id   400917244b02b5078a85ab90eb01c221
#
_cell.length_a   1.000
_cell.length_b   1.000
_cell.length_c   1.000
_cell.angle_alpha   90.00
_cell.angle_beta   90.00
_cell.angle_gamma   90.00
#
_symmetry.space_group_name_H-M   'P 1'
#
loop_
_entity.id
_entity.type
_entity.pdbx_description
1 polymer ?
#
loop_
_entity_poly.entity_id
_entity_poly.type
_entity_poly.pdbx_seq_one_letter_code
_entity_poly.pdbx_strand_id
1 'polypeptide(L)'
;IEVLFSDKRPFFTENQSIFDDALVKNESVFYTRRIGGPRDDNGAAGDIEAAVKVIGSAGPVNYGLFAAREDDADEVGRSYYAGRFVIPRGKWLLGTQTTYTERPFRNRTALVNAFNYDIKPGEVWRLVGQFMRSDIDTDSGDSSGLGSFNAIQYLPNDRWQFEFSLLHYDDTLDVNDMGYLRRNDLAEWYLSAVHDWTDFPEDSRTASVSMRAFATRPSNTDGVRLMDNISVMLGQNMRSGSDISLRINASLAGYDDLISRGHGLVYLKNRFNGGLTYSTPKRGAWRKSVGVEVIQEGYEGWGMGLQAGLTWYPYEKLNLDFSLQPRQSRDWLIWIVDEERLGSYSRRNITGRVTANWFPAERHEVRLNAQWLTIDAEGRQGY
;
A
#
# COMPACT_ATOMS: atom_id res chain seq x y z
N ILE A 1 10.26 -4.41 -9.07
CA ILE A 1 9.42 -3.72 -8.06
C ILE A 1 9.02 -4.75 -7.03
N GLU A 2 9.45 -4.55 -5.80
CA GLU A 2 9.05 -5.40 -4.68
C GLU A 2 7.63 -5.05 -4.24
N VAL A 3 6.86 -6.03 -3.78
CA VAL A 3 5.48 -5.84 -3.29
C VAL A 3 5.44 -6.18 -1.80
N LEU A 4 4.87 -5.28 -1.02
CA LEU A 4 4.65 -5.50 0.41
C LEU A 4 3.60 -6.59 0.62
N PHE A 5 3.99 -7.68 1.28
CA PHE A 5 3.08 -8.74 1.69
C PHE A 5 3.04 -8.84 3.22
N SER A 6 1.87 -9.11 3.79
CA SER A 6 1.77 -9.41 5.22
C SER A 6 2.49 -10.71 5.56
N ASP A 7 3.19 -10.74 6.70
CA ASP A 7 3.75 -11.97 7.24
C ASP A 7 2.61 -12.90 7.72
N LYS A 8 2.81 -14.21 7.61
CA LYS A 8 1.84 -15.23 8.05
C LYS A 8 2.40 -16.13 9.16
N ARG A 9 3.68 -15.97 9.50
CA ARG A 9 4.35 -16.76 10.54
C ARG A 9 3.91 -16.29 11.93
N PRO A 10 3.33 -17.14 12.78
CA PRO A 10 2.72 -16.74 14.05
C PRO A 10 3.66 -15.92 14.95
N PHE A 11 4.90 -16.36 15.13
CA PHE A 11 5.88 -15.67 15.97
C PHE A 11 6.09 -14.20 15.55
N PHE A 12 6.12 -13.93 14.24
CA PHE A 12 6.36 -12.57 13.72
C PHE A 12 5.12 -11.69 13.73
N THR A 13 3.93 -12.29 13.62
CA THR A 13 2.65 -11.54 13.56
C THR A 13 2.01 -11.33 14.93
N GLU A 14 2.29 -12.19 15.90
CA GLU A 14 1.73 -12.08 17.24
C GLU A 14 2.28 -10.84 17.96
N ASN A 15 1.38 -10.00 18.49
CA ASN A 15 1.73 -8.75 19.20
C ASN A 15 2.63 -7.78 18.39
N GLN A 16 2.60 -7.83 17.05
CA GLN A 16 3.44 -6.98 16.21
C GLN A 16 3.06 -5.50 16.28
N SER A 17 1.88 -5.15 16.77
CA SER A 17 1.34 -3.78 16.78
C SER A 17 2.25 -2.74 17.46
N ILE A 18 3.14 -3.15 18.34
CA ILE A 18 4.11 -2.23 18.95
C ILE A 18 5.12 -1.70 17.90
N PHE A 19 5.50 -2.52 16.91
CA PHE A 19 6.44 -2.16 15.86
C PHE A 19 5.76 -1.56 14.63
N ASP A 20 4.41 -1.50 14.61
CA ASP A 20 3.65 -0.94 13.52
C ASP A 20 3.61 0.59 13.66
N ASP A 21 4.45 1.26 12.90
CA ASP A 21 4.60 2.70 12.87
C ASP A 21 4.23 3.31 11.52
N ALA A 22 3.59 2.53 10.66
CA ALA A 22 3.28 2.91 9.29
C ALA A 22 2.36 4.14 9.25
N LEU A 23 2.95 5.34 9.20
CA LEU A 23 2.23 6.59 8.92
C LEU A 23 1.97 6.74 7.42
N VAL A 24 2.89 6.24 6.60
CA VAL A 24 2.75 6.17 5.14
C VAL A 24 2.27 4.78 4.73
N LYS A 25 1.23 4.75 3.93
CA LYS A 25 0.61 3.50 3.51
C LYS A 25 1.58 2.62 2.71
N ASN A 26 1.74 1.35 3.15
CA ASN A 26 2.60 0.35 2.56
C ASN A 26 4.11 0.64 2.67
N GLU A 27 4.53 1.37 3.70
CA GLU A 27 5.93 1.57 4.04
C GLU A 27 6.14 1.27 5.52
N SER A 28 7.29 0.78 5.90
CA SER A 28 7.60 0.42 7.30
C SER A 28 9.10 0.37 7.54
N VAL A 29 9.53 0.82 8.71
CA VAL A 29 10.93 0.67 9.17
C VAL A 29 11.21 -0.76 9.66
N PHE A 30 10.16 -1.52 10.01
CA PHE A 30 10.26 -2.90 10.48
C PHE A 30 9.35 -3.83 9.68
N TYR A 31 9.95 -4.67 8.84
CA TYR A 31 9.26 -5.60 7.96
C TYR A 31 9.80 -7.02 8.14
N THR A 32 9.10 -7.82 8.92
CA THR A 32 9.55 -9.15 9.36
C THR A 32 9.82 -10.15 8.23
N ARG A 33 9.24 -9.96 7.05
CA ARG A 33 9.51 -10.84 5.90
C ARG A 33 10.90 -10.71 5.31
N ARG A 34 11.68 -9.72 5.73
CA ARG A 34 13.13 -9.67 5.44
C ARG A 34 13.86 -10.85 6.07
N ILE A 35 13.42 -11.27 7.25
CA ILE A 35 14.02 -12.34 8.04
C ILE A 35 13.60 -13.69 7.44
N GLY A 36 14.56 -14.52 7.07
CA GLY A 36 14.34 -15.75 6.31
C GLY A 36 13.93 -15.52 4.85
N GLY A 37 14.11 -14.26 4.36
CA GLY A 37 13.93 -13.92 2.95
C GLY A 37 15.05 -14.45 2.06
N PRO A 38 15.08 -14.08 0.76
CA PRO A 38 16.12 -14.54 -0.17
C PRO A 38 17.52 -14.24 0.35
N ARG A 39 18.39 -15.25 0.38
CA ARG A 39 19.79 -15.15 0.78
C ARG A 39 20.56 -14.28 -0.22
N ASP A 40 21.65 -13.67 0.26
CA ASP A 40 22.46 -12.75 -0.52
C ASP A 40 23.35 -13.43 -1.55
N ASP A 41 23.69 -14.71 -1.35
CA ASP A 41 24.56 -15.51 -2.22
C ASP A 41 23.82 -16.13 -3.42
N ASN A 42 22.64 -16.72 -3.20
CA ASN A 42 21.99 -17.55 -4.22
C ASN A 42 20.48 -17.30 -4.37
N GLY A 43 19.91 -16.40 -3.56
CA GLY A 43 18.48 -16.07 -3.60
C GLY A 43 17.53 -17.14 -3.04
N ALA A 44 18.05 -18.24 -2.50
CA ALA A 44 17.23 -19.23 -1.80
C ALA A 44 16.69 -18.65 -0.49
N ALA A 45 15.63 -19.23 0.07
CA ALA A 45 15.12 -18.81 1.38
C ALA A 45 16.19 -19.00 2.46
N GLY A 46 16.36 -18.01 3.34
CA GLY A 46 17.24 -18.10 4.49
C GLY A 46 16.60 -18.93 5.62
N ASP A 47 17.37 -19.75 6.29
CA ASP A 47 16.94 -20.48 7.47
C ASP A 47 17.12 -19.61 8.71
N ILE A 48 16.10 -19.54 9.57
CA ILE A 48 16.14 -18.76 10.81
C ILE A 48 16.64 -19.66 11.93
N GLU A 49 17.85 -19.38 12.44
CA GLU A 49 18.44 -20.12 13.55
C GLU A 49 17.73 -19.81 14.87
N ALA A 50 17.51 -18.52 15.14
CA ALA A 50 16.86 -18.07 16.36
C ALA A 50 16.16 -16.71 16.16
N ALA A 51 15.09 -16.50 16.93
CA ALA A 51 14.46 -15.19 17.05
C ALA A 51 13.90 -15.01 18.48
N VAL A 52 14.02 -13.80 19.00
CA VAL A 52 13.48 -13.40 20.30
C VAL A 52 12.74 -12.08 20.17
N LYS A 53 11.62 -11.99 20.88
CA LYS A 53 10.80 -10.78 20.94
C LYS A 53 10.35 -10.55 22.37
N VAL A 54 10.58 -9.34 22.89
CA VAL A 54 10.16 -8.92 24.23
C VAL A 54 9.31 -7.68 24.09
N ILE A 55 8.11 -7.72 24.64
CA ILE A 55 7.16 -6.61 24.61
C ILE A 55 6.67 -6.36 26.02
N GLY A 56 6.60 -5.10 26.43
CA GLY A 56 6.17 -4.74 27.77
C GLY A 56 5.90 -3.26 27.94
N SER A 57 5.65 -2.90 29.19
CA SER A 57 5.47 -1.51 29.62
C SER A 57 6.27 -1.26 30.89
N ALA A 58 6.92 -0.11 30.96
CA ALA A 58 7.65 0.35 32.14
C ALA A 58 7.23 1.81 32.44
N GLY A 59 6.39 1.99 33.46
CA GLY A 59 5.74 3.27 33.74
C GLY A 59 4.91 3.74 32.54
N PRO A 60 5.16 4.95 32.00
CA PRO A 60 4.43 5.48 30.85
C PRO A 60 4.96 4.96 29.50
N VAL A 61 6.02 4.18 29.46
CA VAL A 61 6.71 3.74 28.25
C VAL A 61 6.27 2.35 27.87
N ASN A 62 5.70 2.18 26.67
CA ASN A 62 5.54 0.88 26.05
C ASN A 62 6.76 0.60 25.18
N TYR A 63 7.28 -0.63 25.24
CA TYR A 63 8.47 -0.99 24.50
C TYR A 63 8.34 -2.35 23.81
N GLY A 64 9.04 -2.49 22.71
CA GLY A 64 9.26 -3.74 21.99
C GLY A 64 10.75 -3.86 21.66
N LEU A 65 11.33 -5.02 21.97
CA LEU A 65 12.69 -5.38 21.58
C LEU A 65 12.62 -6.66 20.75
N PHE A 66 13.38 -6.71 19.70
CA PHE A 66 13.41 -7.81 18.77
C PHE A 66 14.84 -8.11 18.33
N ALA A 67 15.19 -9.39 18.25
CA ALA A 67 16.41 -9.85 17.60
C ALA A 67 16.12 -11.16 16.85
N ALA A 68 16.77 -11.33 15.70
CA ALA A 68 16.74 -12.57 14.95
C ALA A 68 18.10 -12.80 14.28
N ARG A 69 18.46 -14.07 14.09
CA ARG A 69 19.65 -14.50 13.39
C ARG A 69 19.30 -15.62 12.41
N GLU A 70 19.84 -15.51 11.22
CA GLU A 70 19.79 -16.58 10.22
C GLU A 70 21.00 -17.51 10.39
N ASP A 71 20.87 -18.73 9.88
CA ASP A 71 21.96 -19.69 9.88
C ASP A 71 23.16 -19.13 9.11
N ASP A 72 24.31 -19.10 9.79
CA ASP A 72 25.55 -18.50 9.31
C ASP A 72 26.47 -19.51 8.57
N ALA A 73 25.92 -20.63 8.11
CA ALA A 73 26.67 -21.52 7.23
C ALA A 73 27.17 -20.71 6.01
N ASP A 74 28.45 -20.80 5.72
CA ASP A 74 29.13 -20.11 4.60
C ASP A 74 29.19 -18.56 4.74
N GLU A 75 29.12 -18.00 5.94
CA GLU A 75 29.20 -16.57 6.23
C GLU A 75 28.14 -15.72 5.52
N VAL A 76 26.94 -16.29 5.30
CA VAL A 76 25.83 -15.61 4.62
C VAL A 76 24.68 -15.24 5.56
N GLY A 77 24.71 -15.74 6.80
CA GLY A 77 23.67 -15.50 7.79
C GLY A 77 23.56 -14.04 8.19
N ARG A 78 22.33 -13.51 8.14
CA ARG A 78 22.05 -12.12 8.50
C ARG A 78 21.61 -12.04 9.96
N SER A 79 21.97 -10.92 10.62
CA SER A 79 21.52 -10.60 11.96
C SER A 79 20.62 -9.36 11.95
N TYR A 80 19.52 -9.41 12.71
CA TYR A 80 18.51 -8.37 12.75
C TYR A 80 18.19 -7.98 14.19
N TYR A 81 18.17 -6.68 14.46
CA TYR A 81 17.84 -6.12 15.75
C TYR A 81 16.85 -4.96 15.57
N ALA A 82 15.84 -4.89 16.42
CA ALA A 82 14.93 -3.75 16.47
C ALA A 82 14.56 -3.37 17.90
N GLY A 83 14.43 -2.08 18.14
CA GLY A 83 13.93 -1.50 19.38
C GLY A 83 12.86 -0.45 19.07
N ARG A 84 11.73 -0.53 19.76
CA ARG A 84 10.65 0.43 19.67
C ARG A 84 10.26 0.90 21.06
N PHE A 85 10.14 2.22 21.25
CA PHE A 85 9.67 2.83 22.49
C PHE A 85 8.57 3.83 22.17
N VAL A 86 7.47 3.77 22.88
CA VAL A 86 6.29 4.62 22.66
C VAL A 86 5.80 5.16 24.00
N ILE A 87 5.57 6.46 24.05
CA ILE A 87 5.05 7.18 25.23
C ILE A 87 3.69 7.79 24.84
N PRO A 88 2.56 7.13 25.16
CA PRO A 88 1.24 7.74 25.04
C PRO A 88 1.00 8.62 26.28
N ARG A 89 0.63 9.89 26.08
CA ARG A 89 0.32 10.81 27.19
C ARG A 89 -0.86 11.72 26.83
N GLY A 90 -2.06 11.29 27.17
CA GLY A 90 -3.29 12.04 26.88
C GLY A 90 -3.52 12.23 25.38
N LYS A 91 -3.39 13.48 24.90
CA LYS A 91 -3.56 13.83 23.49
C LYS A 91 -2.26 13.72 22.67
N TRP A 92 -1.21 13.16 23.23
CA TRP A 92 0.11 13.05 22.60
C TRP A 92 0.57 11.60 22.59
N LEU A 93 1.17 11.18 21.51
CA LEU A 93 1.94 9.96 21.40
C LEU A 93 3.27 10.32 20.75
N LEU A 94 4.35 9.97 21.42
CA LEU A 94 5.71 10.07 20.89
C LEU A 94 6.32 8.68 20.83
N GLY A 95 7.02 8.39 19.75
CA GLY A 95 7.65 7.09 19.56
C GLY A 95 9.00 7.21 18.90
N THR A 96 9.89 6.27 19.20
CA THR A 96 11.15 6.08 18.48
C THR A 96 11.33 4.63 18.13
N GLN A 97 11.88 4.36 16.97
CA GLN A 97 12.20 3.03 16.48
C GLN A 97 13.60 3.01 15.91
N THR A 98 14.37 2.01 16.26
CA THR A 98 15.69 1.76 15.70
C THR A 98 15.72 0.35 15.16
N THR A 99 16.25 0.16 13.96
CA THR A 99 16.58 -1.15 13.41
C THR A 99 18.05 -1.19 13.03
N TYR A 100 18.67 -2.34 13.25
CA TYR A 100 20.06 -2.60 12.86
C TYR A 100 20.13 -3.97 12.19
N THR A 101 20.80 -4.05 11.06
CA THR A 101 20.93 -5.27 10.27
C THR A 101 22.39 -5.43 9.86
N GLU A 102 22.91 -6.65 10.02
CA GLU A 102 24.21 -7.08 9.53
C GLU A 102 24.04 -8.09 8.40
N ARG A 103 24.74 -7.88 7.30
CA ARG A 103 24.74 -8.74 6.10
C ARG A 103 26.19 -9.09 5.74
N PRO A 104 26.79 -10.12 6.38
CA PRO A 104 28.21 -10.44 6.25
C PRO A 104 28.63 -10.68 4.80
N PHE A 105 27.86 -11.45 4.04
CA PHE A 105 28.15 -11.75 2.64
C PHE A 105 28.32 -10.50 1.75
N ARG A 106 27.67 -9.40 2.12
CA ARG A 106 27.74 -8.12 1.39
C ARG A 106 28.68 -7.11 2.06
N ASN A 107 29.34 -7.48 3.16
CA ASN A 107 30.08 -6.55 4.02
C ASN A 107 29.24 -5.27 4.25
N ARG A 108 27.96 -5.47 4.64
CA ARG A 108 27.00 -4.38 4.76
C ARG A 108 26.37 -4.35 6.13
N THR A 109 26.38 -3.18 6.76
CA THR A 109 25.58 -2.89 7.94
C THR A 109 24.60 -1.76 7.64
N ALA A 110 23.42 -1.82 8.24
CA ALA A 110 22.38 -0.83 8.07
C ALA A 110 21.76 -0.47 9.43
N LEU A 111 21.86 0.80 9.80
CA LEU A 111 21.23 1.39 10.97
C LEU A 111 20.13 2.35 10.50
N VAL A 112 18.90 2.11 10.92
CA VAL A 112 17.79 3.05 10.68
C VAL A 112 17.21 3.51 11.99
N ASN A 113 17.10 4.83 12.14
CA ASN A 113 16.45 5.48 13.26
C ASN A 113 15.21 6.21 12.78
N ALA A 114 14.08 6.03 13.46
CA ALA A 114 12.85 6.74 13.20
C ALA A 114 12.29 7.35 14.48
N PHE A 115 11.74 8.55 14.36
CA PHE A 115 10.97 9.24 15.39
C PHE A 115 9.60 9.56 14.84
N ASN A 116 8.54 9.24 15.58
CA ASN A 116 7.17 9.54 15.17
C ASN A 116 6.39 10.22 16.29
N TYR A 117 5.41 11.01 15.87
CA TYR A 117 4.49 11.68 16.76
C TYR A 117 3.05 11.64 16.25
N ASP A 118 2.10 11.65 17.17
CA ASP A 118 0.67 11.86 16.95
C ASP A 118 0.15 12.78 18.05
N ILE A 119 -0.23 13.99 17.68
CA ILE A 119 -0.57 15.08 18.61
C ILE A 119 -1.95 15.61 18.25
N LYS A 120 -2.84 15.70 19.24
CA LYS A 120 -4.16 16.31 19.11
C LYS A 120 -4.19 17.61 19.92
N PRO A 121 -3.77 18.77 19.33
CA PRO A 121 -3.68 20.03 20.06
C PRO A 121 -5.04 20.59 20.47
N GLY A 122 -6.12 20.10 19.92
CA GLY A 122 -7.50 20.44 20.25
C GLY A 122 -8.45 19.29 19.95
N GLU A 123 -9.72 19.60 19.76
CA GLU A 123 -10.73 18.59 19.44
C GLU A 123 -10.82 18.29 17.93
N VAL A 124 -10.44 19.27 17.10
CA VAL A 124 -10.61 19.23 15.65
C VAL A 124 -9.31 19.12 14.88
N TRP A 125 -8.16 19.19 15.55
CA TRP A 125 -6.84 19.12 14.91
C TRP A 125 -6.09 17.87 15.33
N ARG A 126 -5.41 17.24 14.39
CA ARG A 126 -4.45 16.16 14.63
C ARG A 126 -3.22 16.40 13.76
N LEU A 127 -2.07 16.32 14.38
CA LEU A 127 -0.76 16.41 13.74
C LEU A 127 -0.09 15.04 13.86
N VAL A 128 0.29 14.43 12.74
CA VAL A 128 1.02 13.16 12.73
C VAL A 128 2.26 13.31 11.88
N GLY A 129 3.34 12.68 12.30
CA GLY A 129 4.55 12.72 11.51
C GLY A 129 5.58 11.69 11.92
N GLN A 130 6.54 11.50 11.00
CA GLN A 130 7.68 10.62 11.17
C GLN A 130 8.90 11.27 10.52
N PHE A 131 10.02 11.16 11.18
CA PHE A 131 11.35 11.49 10.67
C PHE A 131 12.19 10.22 10.71
N MET A 132 12.95 9.97 9.66
CA MET A 132 13.80 8.80 9.53
C MET A 132 15.20 9.20 9.11
N ARG A 133 16.17 8.42 9.54
CA ARG A 133 17.55 8.46 9.05
C ARG A 133 18.04 7.03 8.86
N SER A 134 18.61 6.76 7.72
CA SER A 134 19.37 5.55 7.45
C SER A 134 20.87 5.87 7.37
N ASP A 135 21.68 5.03 7.99
CA ASP A 135 23.14 5.05 7.90
C ASP A 135 23.57 3.66 7.46
N ILE A 136 24.18 3.58 6.29
CA ILE A 136 24.57 2.33 5.63
C ILE A 136 26.09 2.35 5.46
N ASP A 137 26.74 1.30 5.93
CA ASP A 137 28.17 1.08 5.78
C ASP A 137 28.42 -0.13 4.88
N THR A 138 29.28 0.03 3.88
CA THR A 138 29.68 -1.01 2.92
C THR A 138 31.14 -0.85 2.49
N ASP A 139 31.74 -1.90 1.93
CA ASP A 139 33.10 -1.83 1.36
C ASP A 139 33.27 -0.74 0.29
N SER A 140 32.19 -0.36 -0.39
CA SER A 140 32.21 0.67 -1.44
C SER A 140 32.08 2.10 -0.87
N GLY A 141 31.85 2.24 0.41
CA GLY A 141 31.71 3.51 1.11
C GLY A 141 30.39 3.61 1.91
N ASP A 142 30.36 4.62 2.76
CA ASP A 142 29.22 4.91 3.64
C ASP A 142 28.20 5.79 2.93
N SER A 143 26.94 5.57 3.23
CA SER A 143 25.82 6.36 2.72
C SER A 143 24.87 6.68 3.85
N SER A 144 24.35 7.92 3.89
CA SER A 144 23.27 8.27 4.82
C SER A 144 22.17 9.03 4.10
N GLY A 145 20.92 8.77 4.49
CA GLY A 145 19.74 9.40 3.91
C GLY A 145 18.73 9.81 4.96
N LEU A 146 17.97 10.85 4.67
CA LEU A 146 16.91 11.36 5.52
C LEU A 146 15.55 11.15 4.88
N GLY A 147 14.55 10.91 5.73
CA GLY A 147 13.16 10.83 5.31
C GLY A 147 12.23 11.53 6.29
N SER A 148 11.17 12.10 5.80
CA SER A 148 10.12 12.65 6.64
C SER A 148 8.74 12.54 6.01
N PHE A 149 7.74 12.31 6.86
CA PHE A 149 6.33 12.46 6.54
C PHE A 149 5.66 13.28 7.63
N ASN A 150 4.89 14.30 7.26
CA ASN A 150 4.19 15.14 8.21
C ASN A 150 2.80 15.48 7.66
N ALA A 151 1.75 15.26 8.47
CA ALA A 151 0.38 15.52 8.08
C ALA A 151 -0.37 16.33 9.15
N ILE A 152 -1.21 17.23 8.67
CA ILE A 152 -2.18 18.00 9.46
C ILE A 152 -3.56 17.54 9.04
N GLN A 153 -4.33 17.05 9.98
CA GLN A 153 -5.73 16.68 9.79
C GLN A 153 -6.62 17.70 10.51
N TYR A 154 -7.66 18.17 9.81
CA TYR A 154 -8.70 19.03 10.33
C TYR A 154 -10.05 18.31 10.31
N LEU A 155 -10.63 18.07 11.46
CA LEU A 155 -11.82 17.26 11.72
C LEU A 155 -12.89 18.17 12.40
N PRO A 156 -13.49 19.13 11.66
CA PRO A 156 -14.39 20.13 12.26
C PRO A 156 -15.64 19.52 12.87
N ASN A 157 -16.04 18.35 12.39
CA ASN A 157 -17.17 17.56 12.88
C ASN A 157 -17.05 16.11 12.36
N ASP A 158 -17.99 15.25 12.73
CA ASP A 158 -18.02 13.83 12.35
C ASP A 158 -18.23 13.57 10.86
N ARG A 159 -18.53 14.60 10.06
CA ARG A 159 -18.84 14.48 8.63
C ARG A 159 -17.73 14.95 7.72
N TRP A 160 -16.90 15.89 8.16
CA TRP A 160 -15.83 16.45 7.39
C TRP A 160 -14.46 16.04 7.95
N GLN A 161 -13.60 15.61 7.06
CA GLN A 161 -12.19 15.41 7.32
C GLN A 161 -11.38 16.01 6.19
N PHE A 162 -10.41 16.83 6.53
CA PHE A 162 -9.41 17.38 5.61
C PHE A 162 -8.02 16.93 6.06
N GLU A 163 -7.16 16.65 5.12
CA GLU A 163 -5.76 16.32 5.38
C GLU A 163 -4.87 17.03 4.37
N PHE A 164 -3.80 17.62 4.87
CA PHE A 164 -2.66 18.06 4.08
C PHE A 164 -1.42 17.36 4.63
N SER A 165 -0.63 16.73 3.75
CA SER A 165 0.62 16.12 4.15
C SER A 165 1.76 16.44 3.19
N LEU A 166 2.96 16.39 3.75
CA LEU A 166 4.24 16.52 3.07
C LEU A 166 5.08 15.27 3.33
N LEU A 167 5.63 14.72 2.27
CA LEU A 167 6.57 13.62 2.28
C LEU A 167 7.86 14.08 1.62
N HIS A 168 8.99 13.69 2.20
CA HIS A 168 10.31 13.89 1.62
C HIS A 168 11.20 12.70 1.94
N TYR A 169 11.77 12.08 0.92
CA TYR A 169 12.74 11.00 1.02
C TYR A 169 13.94 11.34 0.14
N ASP A 170 15.11 11.43 0.74
CA ASP A 170 16.36 11.59 0.01
C ASP A 170 16.58 10.44 -0.98
N ASP A 171 17.38 10.67 -2.00
CA ASP A 171 17.81 9.66 -2.96
C ASP A 171 18.69 8.55 -2.32
N THR A 172 19.35 8.88 -1.21
CA THR A 172 20.20 7.97 -0.42
C THR A 172 19.47 7.27 0.72
N LEU A 173 18.21 7.61 0.99
CA LEU A 173 17.43 6.94 2.03
C LEU A 173 17.21 5.47 1.68
N ASP A 174 17.67 4.56 2.52
CA ASP A 174 17.46 3.12 2.37
C ASP A 174 17.13 2.47 3.73
N VAL A 175 15.91 1.96 3.84
CA VAL A 175 15.43 1.24 5.03
C VAL A 175 15.22 -0.26 4.74
N ASN A 176 15.56 -0.72 3.52
CA ASN A 176 15.12 -2.02 3.01
C ASN A 176 15.90 -3.22 3.57
N ASP A 177 16.93 -3.04 4.37
CA ASP A 177 17.61 -4.16 5.03
C ASP A 177 16.70 -4.84 6.08
N MET A 178 15.92 -4.08 6.84
CA MET A 178 14.93 -4.61 7.78
C MET A 178 13.52 -4.06 7.57
N GLY A 179 13.41 -2.94 6.88
CA GLY A 179 12.16 -2.27 6.56
C GLY A 179 11.65 -2.56 5.14
N TYR A 180 10.69 -1.76 4.74
CA TYR A 180 10.15 -1.73 3.39
C TYR A 180 9.89 -0.29 2.96
N LEU A 181 10.61 0.16 1.97
CA LEU A 181 10.42 1.42 1.27
C LEU A 181 10.31 1.12 -0.23
N ARG A 182 9.17 1.48 -0.83
CA ARG A 182 8.92 1.22 -2.24
C ARG A 182 9.84 2.03 -3.16
N ARG A 183 10.13 3.27 -2.74
CA ARG A 183 11.01 4.20 -3.45
C ARG A 183 11.54 5.27 -2.49
N ASN A 184 12.74 5.72 -2.75
CA ASN A 184 13.34 6.96 -2.27
C ASN A 184 13.29 8.04 -3.36
N ASP A 185 14.10 9.08 -3.27
CA ASP A 185 14.16 10.19 -4.23
C ASP A 185 12.77 10.75 -4.53
N LEU A 186 12.04 11.14 -3.48
CA LEU A 186 10.64 11.56 -3.58
C LEU A 186 10.32 12.72 -2.64
N ALA A 187 9.78 13.77 -3.20
CA ALA A 187 9.07 14.82 -2.48
C ALA A 187 7.63 14.89 -2.98
N GLU A 188 6.66 14.81 -2.07
CA GLU A 188 5.25 14.83 -2.44
C GLU A 188 4.44 15.65 -1.45
N TRP A 189 3.54 16.48 -1.96
CA TRP A 189 2.44 16.96 -1.14
C TRP A 189 1.14 16.24 -1.52
N TYR A 190 0.33 16.02 -0.51
CA TYR A 190 -0.97 15.39 -0.63
C TYR A 190 -2.03 16.26 0.04
N LEU A 191 -3.16 16.41 -0.61
CA LEU A 191 -4.34 17.08 -0.08
C LEU A 191 -5.54 16.17 -0.22
N SER A 192 -6.36 16.03 0.82
CA SER A 192 -7.60 15.30 0.73
C SER A 192 -8.75 15.95 1.48
N ALA A 193 -9.95 15.65 1.01
CA ALA A 193 -11.21 15.99 1.66
C ALA A 193 -12.14 14.76 1.64
N VAL A 194 -12.73 14.47 2.80
CA VAL A 194 -13.76 13.44 2.96
C VAL A 194 -15.01 14.12 3.51
N HIS A 195 -16.15 13.77 2.95
CA HIS A 195 -17.45 14.22 3.47
C HIS A 195 -18.50 13.14 3.39
N ASP A 196 -19.27 13.01 4.47
CA ASP A 196 -20.39 12.08 4.57
C ASP A 196 -21.70 12.85 4.79
N TRP A 197 -22.65 12.70 3.86
CA TRP A 197 -24.02 13.19 3.97
C TRP A 197 -24.89 12.08 4.50
N THR A 198 -25.52 12.28 5.64
CA THR A 198 -26.39 11.29 6.29
C THR A 198 -27.81 11.79 6.55
N ASP A 199 -28.04 13.11 6.41
CA ASP A 199 -29.31 13.76 6.70
C ASP A 199 -30.21 13.78 5.45
N PHE A 200 -30.72 12.62 5.07
CA PHE A 200 -31.70 12.49 4.01
C PHE A 200 -33.11 12.29 4.61
N PRO A 201 -34.16 12.93 4.04
CA PRO A 201 -35.56 12.72 4.46
C PRO A 201 -35.92 11.24 4.55
N GLU A 202 -36.82 10.88 5.42
CA GLU A 202 -37.23 9.47 5.65
C GLU A 202 -37.79 8.80 4.38
N ASP A 203 -38.47 9.57 3.55
CA ASP A 203 -39.05 9.15 2.27
C ASP A 203 -38.02 9.09 1.14
N SER A 204 -36.81 9.59 1.37
CA SER A 204 -35.70 9.50 0.40
C SER A 204 -35.29 8.06 0.19
N ARG A 205 -34.98 7.70 -1.08
CA ARG A 205 -34.36 6.42 -1.41
C ARG A 205 -32.91 6.33 -0.96
N THR A 206 -32.23 7.48 -0.74
CA THR A 206 -30.86 7.58 -0.29
C THR A 206 -30.78 7.48 1.24
N ALA A 207 -29.88 6.65 1.75
CA ALA A 207 -29.57 6.56 3.16
C ALA A 207 -28.33 7.41 3.51
N SER A 208 -27.29 7.35 2.68
CA SER A 208 -26.09 8.16 2.84
C SER A 208 -25.38 8.37 1.50
N VAL A 209 -24.60 9.45 1.42
CA VAL A 209 -23.64 9.70 0.33
C VAL A 209 -22.29 9.97 0.98
N SER A 210 -21.23 9.39 0.45
CA SER A 210 -19.86 9.68 0.85
C SER A 210 -19.06 10.23 -0.33
N MET A 211 -18.22 11.20 -0.07
CA MET A 211 -17.25 11.73 -1.03
C MET A 211 -15.85 11.61 -0.45
N ARG A 212 -14.91 11.16 -1.27
CA ARG A 212 -13.47 11.26 -1.01
C ARG A 212 -12.82 11.90 -2.23
N ALA A 213 -12.14 12.99 -2.02
CA ALA A 213 -11.35 13.65 -3.05
C ALA A 213 -9.91 13.79 -2.56
N PHE A 214 -8.94 13.55 -3.43
CA PHE A 214 -7.56 13.83 -3.11
C PHE A 214 -6.77 14.27 -4.34
N ALA A 215 -5.69 15.01 -4.08
CA ALA A 215 -4.70 15.40 -5.06
C ALA A 215 -3.30 15.16 -4.51
N THR A 216 -2.40 14.68 -5.37
CA THR A 216 -0.97 14.55 -5.06
C THR A 216 -0.14 15.23 -6.11
N ARG A 217 1.00 15.77 -5.70
CA ARG A 217 2.00 16.34 -6.59
C ARG A 217 3.39 15.85 -6.19
N PRO A 218 3.85 14.76 -6.77
CA PRO A 218 5.18 14.24 -6.55
C PRO A 218 6.21 14.93 -7.44
N SER A 219 7.44 15.02 -6.92
CA SER A 219 8.67 15.32 -7.66
C SER A 219 9.79 14.44 -7.13
N ASN A 220 10.88 14.29 -7.88
CA ASN A 220 12.10 13.81 -7.27
C ASN A 220 12.78 14.94 -6.45
N THR A 221 13.85 14.62 -5.74
CA THR A 221 14.59 15.58 -4.90
C THR A 221 15.34 16.63 -5.71
N ASP A 222 15.64 16.37 -6.99
CA ASP A 222 16.17 17.33 -7.95
C ASP A 222 15.12 18.31 -8.50
N GLY A 223 13.86 18.16 -8.09
CA GLY A 223 12.73 18.99 -8.51
C GLY A 223 12.11 18.62 -9.85
N VAL A 224 12.45 17.44 -10.42
CA VAL A 224 11.79 16.95 -11.63
C VAL A 224 10.35 16.53 -11.29
N ARG A 225 9.39 17.16 -11.94
CA ARG A 225 7.97 16.89 -11.71
C ARG A 225 7.58 15.52 -12.23
N LEU A 226 7.07 14.70 -11.34
CA LEU A 226 6.45 13.42 -11.66
C LEU A 226 4.95 13.62 -12.02
N MET A 227 4.21 12.54 -12.27
CA MET A 227 2.79 12.66 -12.62
C MET A 227 1.95 13.03 -11.41
N ASP A 228 1.29 14.18 -11.44
CA ASP A 228 0.27 14.55 -10.45
C ASP A 228 -0.93 13.62 -10.56
N ASN A 229 -1.59 13.35 -9.43
CA ASN A 229 -2.83 12.57 -9.42
C ASN A 229 -3.96 13.34 -8.75
N ILE A 230 -5.13 13.31 -9.36
CA ILE A 230 -6.38 13.83 -8.80
C ILE A 230 -7.39 12.70 -8.84
N SER A 231 -8.03 12.43 -7.70
CA SER A 231 -9.04 11.38 -7.59
C SER A 231 -10.27 11.88 -6.87
N VAL A 232 -11.44 11.50 -7.39
CA VAL A 232 -12.74 11.70 -6.73
C VAL A 232 -13.47 10.36 -6.69
N MET A 233 -13.92 9.98 -5.51
CA MET A 233 -14.76 8.81 -5.29
C MET A 233 -16.05 9.27 -4.63
N LEU A 234 -17.19 8.86 -5.21
CA LEU A 234 -18.51 9.08 -4.66
C LEU A 234 -19.16 7.71 -4.39
N GLY A 235 -19.68 7.54 -3.19
CA GLY A 235 -20.45 6.37 -2.77
C GLY A 235 -21.84 6.79 -2.37
N GLN A 236 -22.87 6.11 -2.85
CA GLN A 236 -24.24 6.30 -2.42
C GLN A 236 -24.80 4.98 -1.88
N ASN A 237 -25.24 4.98 -0.64
CA ASN A 237 -25.98 3.87 -0.05
C ASN A 237 -27.47 4.18 -0.10
N MET A 238 -28.26 3.23 -0.59
CA MET A 238 -29.68 3.34 -0.67
C MET A 238 -30.36 2.64 0.53
N ARG A 239 -31.51 3.14 0.96
CA ARG A 239 -32.31 2.50 2.03
C ARG A 239 -32.76 1.08 1.67
N SER A 240 -32.83 0.77 0.37
CA SER A 240 -33.06 -0.60 -0.12
C SER A 240 -31.92 -1.58 0.18
N GLY A 241 -30.73 -1.09 0.60
CA GLY A 241 -29.51 -1.86 0.75
C GLY A 241 -28.71 -2.03 -0.55
N SER A 242 -29.09 -1.32 -1.61
CA SER A 242 -28.26 -1.18 -2.82
C SER A 242 -27.17 -0.14 -2.61
N ASP A 243 -26.08 -0.21 -3.36
CA ASP A 243 -25.06 0.82 -3.39
C ASP A 243 -24.63 1.16 -4.83
N ILE A 244 -24.23 2.41 -5.02
CA ILE A 244 -23.61 2.93 -6.24
C ILE A 244 -22.26 3.51 -5.85
N SER A 245 -21.22 3.23 -6.59
CA SER A 245 -19.91 3.87 -6.45
C SER A 245 -19.42 4.41 -7.80
N LEU A 246 -18.97 5.65 -7.80
CA LEU A 246 -18.32 6.32 -8.92
C LEU A 246 -16.88 6.65 -8.50
N ARG A 247 -15.91 6.34 -9.37
CA ARG A 247 -14.51 6.74 -9.23
C ARG A 247 -14.06 7.44 -10.49
N ILE A 248 -13.38 8.56 -10.32
CA ILE A 248 -12.74 9.32 -11.40
C ILE A 248 -11.31 9.61 -10.95
N ASN A 249 -10.33 9.27 -11.79
CA ASN A 249 -8.93 9.59 -11.54
C ASN A 249 -8.37 10.28 -12.78
N ALA A 250 -7.57 11.32 -12.58
CA ALA A 250 -6.77 11.98 -13.57
C ALA A 250 -5.30 11.93 -13.12
N SER A 251 -4.43 11.38 -13.97
CA SER A 251 -2.99 11.52 -13.84
C SER A 251 -2.54 12.57 -14.82
N LEU A 252 -2.05 13.72 -14.33
CA LEU A 252 -1.61 14.82 -15.18
C LEU A 252 -0.21 14.54 -15.72
N ALA A 253 0.09 15.10 -16.90
CA ALA A 253 1.34 14.89 -17.59
C ALA A 253 2.56 15.20 -16.70
N GLY A 254 3.55 14.32 -16.77
CA GLY A 254 4.77 14.37 -15.98
C GLY A 254 5.68 13.19 -16.28
N TYR A 255 6.78 13.11 -15.58
CA TYR A 255 7.69 11.99 -15.70
C TYR A 255 7.23 10.80 -14.83
N ASP A 256 7.54 9.59 -15.30
CA ASP A 256 7.41 8.33 -14.56
C ASP A 256 8.78 7.67 -14.53
N ASP A 257 9.33 7.47 -13.35
CA ASP A 257 10.65 6.87 -13.10
C ASP A 257 10.57 5.38 -12.77
N LEU A 258 9.37 4.87 -12.51
CA LEU A 258 9.14 3.47 -12.16
C LEU A 258 8.83 2.60 -13.39
N ILE A 259 8.24 3.16 -14.44
CA ILE A 259 7.84 2.40 -15.62
C ILE A 259 9.04 1.82 -16.36
N SER A 260 10.17 2.53 -16.37
CA SER A 260 11.44 2.10 -16.97
C SER A 260 12.24 1.13 -16.10
N ARG A 261 11.77 0.81 -14.89
CA ARG A 261 12.45 -0.08 -13.93
C ARG A 261 13.90 0.33 -13.59
N GLY A 262 14.17 1.63 -13.51
CA GLY A 262 15.47 2.18 -13.19
C GLY A 262 16.32 2.64 -14.41
N HIS A 263 15.78 2.54 -15.63
CA HIS A 263 16.45 2.98 -16.85
C HIS A 263 16.09 4.43 -17.24
N GLY A 264 15.87 5.29 -16.25
CA GLY A 264 15.64 6.72 -16.43
C GLY A 264 14.18 7.14 -16.43
N LEU A 265 13.95 8.41 -16.72
CA LEU A 265 12.66 9.07 -16.66
C LEU A 265 11.92 8.95 -18.00
N VAL A 266 10.64 8.59 -17.95
CA VAL A 266 9.76 8.52 -19.12
C VAL A 266 8.68 9.56 -18.99
N TYR A 267 8.57 10.49 -19.95
CA TYR A 267 7.50 11.48 -19.96
C TYR A 267 6.18 10.87 -20.45
N LEU A 268 5.15 10.96 -19.62
CA LEU A 268 3.81 10.46 -19.92
C LEU A 268 2.81 11.63 -20.03
N LYS A 269 1.89 11.53 -21.00
CA LYS A 269 0.79 12.49 -21.18
C LYS A 269 -0.28 12.32 -20.10
N ASN A 270 -1.25 13.25 -20.06
CA ASN A 270 -2.44 13.11 -19.22
C ASN A 270 -3.15 11.78 -19.46
N ARG A 271 -3.58 11.13 -18.38
CA ARG A 271 -4.35 9.88 -18.41
C ARG A 271 -5.56 9.98 -17.50
N PHE A 272 -6.68 9.45 -17.96
CA PHE A 272 -7.94 9.46 -17.25
C PHE A 272 -8.46 8.04 -17.05
N ASN A 273 -8.98 7.76 -15.87
CA ASN A 273 -9.61 6.50 -15.54
C ASN A 273 -10.92 6.79 -14.81
N GLY A 274 -11.98 6.10 -15.18
CA GLY A 274 -13.28 6.23 -14.53
C GLY A 274 -13.96 4.88 -14.37
N GLY A 275 -14.73 4.70 -13.30
CA GLY A 275 -15.48 3.48 -13.06
C GLY A 275 -16.77 3.76 -12.31
N LEU A 276 -17.84 3.08 -12.73
CA LEU A 276 -19.15 3.09 -12.08
C LEU A 276 -19.51 1.67 -11.71
N THR A 277 -19.88 1.44 -10.45
CA THR A 277 -20.35 0.14 -9.96
C THR A 277 -21.69 0.29 -9.27
N TYR A 278 -22.58 -0.66 -9.52
CA TYR A 278 -23.86 -0.81 -8.84
C TYR A 278 -23.92 -2.19 -8.19
N SER A 279 -24.34 -2.24 -6.91
CA SER A 279 -24.58 -3.50 -6.22
C SER A 279 -26.04 -3.54 -5.74
N THR A 280 -26.68 -4.69 -5.91
CA THR A 280 -28.05 -4.92 -5.43
C THR A 280 -28.04 -5.17 -3.91
N PRO A 281 -29.16 -4.97 -3.22
CA PRO A 281 -29.31 -5.49 -1.87
C PRO A 281 -29.22 -7.02 -1.87
N LYS A 282 -28.91 -7.59 -0.72
CA LYS A 282 -29.08 -9.02 -0.51
C LYS A 282 -30.57 -9.36 -0.57
N ARG A 283 -30.96 -10.17 -1.56
CA ARG A 283 -32.33 -10.70 -1.70
C ARG A 283 -32.31 -12.22 -1.64
N GLY A 284 -32.90 -12.76 -0.58
CA GLY A 284 -32.79 -14.18 -0.28
C GLY A 284 -31.30 -14.56 -0.08
N ALA A 285 -30.84 -15.53 -0.84
CA ALA A 285 -29.46 -16.01 -0.76
C ALA A 285 -28.47 -15.26 -1.67
N TRP A 286 -28.85 -14.17 -2.35
CA TRP A 286 -28.04 -13.58 -3.41
C TRP A 286 -27.81 -12.08 -3.26
N ARG A 287 -26.58 -11.65 -3.57
CA ARG A 287 -26.20 -10.26 -3.85
C ARG A 287 -25.48 -10.21 -5.20
N LYS A 288 -25.78 -9.23 -6.02
CA LYS A 288 -25.18 -9.07 -7.35
C LYS A 288 -24.52 -7.71 -7.48
N SER A 289 -23.46 -7.63 -8.26
CA SER A 289 -22.84 -6.36 -8.62
C SER A 289 -22.49 -6.34 -10.11
N VAL A 290 -22.56 -5.15 -10.70
CA VAL A 290 -22.11 -4.87 -12.07
C VAL A 290 -21.38 -3.55 -12.10
N GLY A 291 -20.29 -3.48 -12.84
CA GLY A 291 -19.52 -2.26 -13.02
C GLY A 291 -18.99 -2.12 -14.45
N VAL A 292 -18.72 -0.88 -14.81
CA VAL A 292 -18.06 -0.50 -16.06
C VAL A 292 -16.87 0.39 -15.72
N GLU A 293 -15.78 0.24 -16.43
CA GLU A 293 -14.61 1.11 -16.31
C GLU A 293 -14.14 1.57 -17.69
N VAL A 294 -13.62 2.79 -17.73
CA VAL A 294 -12.93 3.37 -18.89
C VAL A 294 -11.54 3.76 -18.45
N ILE A 295 -10.52 3.44 -19.23
CA ILE A 295 -9.13 3.51 -18.82
C ILE A 295 -8.29 4.06 -19.95
N GLN A 296 -7.35 4.91 -19.60
CA GLN A 296 -6.29 5.35 -20.49
C GLN A 296 -4.94 4.94 -19.88
N GLU A 297 -4.28 3.94 -20.47
CA GLU A 297 -3.06 3.30 -19.91
C GLU A 297 -1.77 3.73 -20.61
N GLY A 298 -1.86 4.25 -21.82
CA GLY A 298 -0.72 4.62 -22.64
C GLY A 298 -0.73 6.08 -23.08
N TYR A 299 -0.19 6.31 -24.26
CA TYR A 299 -0.08 7.66 -24.81
C TYR A 299 -1.37 8.14 -25.47
N GLU A 300 -2.16 7.26 -26.10
CA GLU A 300 -3.32 7.67 -26.92
C GLU A 300 -4.51 6.69 -26.85
N GLY A 301 -4.28 5.48 -26.35
CA GLY A 301 -5.28 4.43 -26.38
C GLY A 301 -6.25 4.46 -25.21
N TRP A 302 -7.54 4.26 -25.50
CA TRP A 302 -8.56 3.99 -24.50
C TRP A 302 -8.79 2.48 -24.35
N GLY A 303 -9.02 2.08 -23.13
CA GLY A 303 -9.48 0.76 -22.75
C GLY A 303 -10.82 0.81 -22.06
N MET A 304 -11.47 -0.32 -22.01
CA MET A 304 -12.70 -0.50 -21.22
C MET A 304 -12.68 -1.83 -20.50
N GLY A 305 -13.36 -1.87 -19.37
CA GLY A 305 -13.55 -3.07 -18.59
C GLY A 305 -15.00 -3.20 -18.10
N LEU A 306 -15.40 -4.43 -17.89
CA LEU A 306 -16.65 -4.79 -17.23
C LEU A 306 -16.30 -5.52 -15.93
N GLN A 307 -17.14 -5.38 -14.93
CA GLN A 307 -17.07 -6.13 -13.69
C GLN A 307 -18.43 -6.76 -13.43
N ALA A 308 -18.45 -8.06 -13.18
CA ALA A 308 -19.62 -8.77 -12.69
C ALA A 308 -19.26 -9.49 -11.39
N GLY A 309 -20.11 -9.35 -10.38
CA GLY A 309 -19.94 -10.01 -9.09
C GLY A 309 -21.24 -10.68 -8.65
N LEU A 310 -21.10 -11.83 -8.01
CA LEU A 310 -22.20 -12.60 -7.46
C LEU A 310 -21.78 -13.18 -6.12
N THR A 311 -22.45 -12.80 -5.04
CA THR A 311 -22.29 -13.45 -3.74
C THR A 311 -23.50 -14.33 -3.48
N TRP A 312 -23.23 -15.60 -3.17
CA TRP A 312 -24.24 -16.60 -2.83
C TRP A 312 -24.09 -17.04 -1.38
N TYR A 313 -25.18 -16.97 -0.64
CA TYR A 313 -25.31 -17.41 0.75
C TYR A 313 -26.25 -18.61 0.82
N PRO A 314 -25.78 -19.84 0.51
CA PRO A 314 -26.64 -21.03 0.52
C PRO A 314 -27.25 -21.31 1.88
N TYR A 315 -26.53 -20.98 2.96
CA TYR A 315 -27.00 -20.98 4.34
C TYR A 315 -26.09 -20.02 5.19
N GLU A 316 -26.45 -19.76 6.43
CA GLU A 316 -25.83 -18.73 7.29
C GLU A 316 -24.32 -18.90 7.48
N LYS A 317 -23.82 -20.13 7.44
CA LYS A 317 -22.39 -20.44 7.69
C LYS A 317 -21.56 -20.57 6.44
N LEU A 318 -22.08 -20.30 5.25
CA LEU A 318 -21.35 -20.38 3.99
C LEU A 318 -21.68 -19.18 3.11
N ASN A 319 -20.62 -18.51 2.65
CA ASN A 319 -20.73 -17.59 1.53
C ASN A 319 -19.76 -17.98 0.39
N LEU A 320 -20.20 -17.75 -0.82
CA LEU A 320 -19.45 -17.96 -2.04
C LEU A 320 -19.48 -16.68 -2.85
N ASP A 321 -18.30 -16.10 -3.11
CA ASP A 321 -18.15 -14.91 -3.91
C ASP A 321 -17.52 -15.29 -5.26
N PHE A 322 -18.18 -14.88 -6.34
CA PHE A 322 -17.70 -15.02 -7.70
C PHE A 322 -17.50 -13.64 -8.31
N SER A 323 -16.38 -13.41 -8.93
CA SER A 323 -16.15 -12.19 -9.71
C SER A 323 -15.50 -12.50 -11.04
N LEU A 324 -15.91 -11.75 -12.07
CA LEU A 324 -15.39 -11.80 -13.42
C LEU A 324 -15.12 -10.38 -13.91
N GLN A 325 -13.93 -10.14 -14.44
CA GLN A 325 -13.46 -8.84 -14.89
C GLN A 325 -12.76 -8.96 -16.25
N PRO A 326 -13.51 -8.98 -17.37
CA PRO A 326 -12.94 -8.79 -18.69
C PRO A 326 -12.54 -7.34 -18.89
N ARG A 327 -11.37 -7.13 -19.48
CA ARG A 327 -10.79 -5.81 -19.78
C ARG A 327 -10.10 -5.85 -21.14
N GLN A 328 -10.22 -4.76 -21.88
CA GLN A 328 -9.43 -4.54 -23.08
C GLN A 328 -8.79 -3.16 -23.05
N SER A 329 -7.57 -3.07 -23.55
CA SER A 329 -6.83 -1.82 -23.69
C SER A 329 -6.10 -1.81 -25.03
N ARG A 330 -5.99 -0.64 -25.65
CA ARG A 330 -5.32 -0.51 -26.97
C ARG A 330 -3.90 0.01 -26.86
N ASP A 331 -3.45 0.39 -25.67
CA ASP A 331 -2.16 1.07 -25.51
C ASP A 331 -1.58 0.78 -24.12
N TRP A 332 -1.40 -0.50 -23.83
CA TRP A 332 -0.78 -0.93 -22.59
C TRP A 332 0.73 -0.83 -22.71
N LEU A 333 1.35 0.06 -21.92
CA LEU A 333 2.80 0.28 -21.93
C LEU A 333 3.50 -0.74 -21.02
N ILE A 334 4.56 -1.36 -21.56
CA ILE A 334 5.44 -2.28 -20.84
C ILE A 334 6.88 -1.94 -21.17
N TRP A 335 7.75 -1.93 -20.14
CA TRP A 335 9.19 -1.85 -20.34
C TRP A 335 9.73 -3.20 -20.82
N ILE A 336 10.40 -3.18 -21.95
CA ILE A 336 11.08 -4.36 -22.57
C ILE A 336 12.54 -4.29 -22.17
N VAL A 337 12.94 -5.17 -21.25
CA VAL A 337 14.27 -5.15 -20.61
C VAL A 337 15.38 -5.36 -21.64
N ASP A 338 15.22 -6.37 -22.52
CA ASP A 338 16.26 -6.74 -23.49
C ASP A 338 16.48 -5.69 -24.59
N GLU A 339 15.54 -4.79 -24.78
CA GLU A 339 15.59 -3.77 -25.81
C GLU A 339 15.70 -2.35 -25.22
N GLU A 340 15.71 -2.22 -23.90
CA GLU A 340 15.78 -0.97 -23.13
C GLU A 340 14.81 0.10 -23.64
N ARG A 341 13.59 -0.32 -23.97
CA ARG A 341 12.55 0.55 -24.52
C ARG A 341 11.15 0.23 -23.99
N LEU A 342 10.23 1.17 -24.17
CA LEU A 342 8.81 0.94 -23.93
C LEU A 342 8.15 0.29 -25.15
N GLY A 343 7.41 -0.78 -24.92
CA GLY A 343 6.51 -1.37 -25.88
C GLY A 343 5.06 -1.02 -25.57
N SER A 344 4.29 -0.69 -26.59
CA SER A 344 2.84 -0.53 -26.53
C SER A 344 2.16 -1.78 -27.06
N TYR A 345 1.15 -2.26 -26.34
CA TYR A 345 0.45 -3.50 -26.63
C TYR A 345 -1.07 -3.29 -26.66
N SER A 346 -1.74 -3.91 -27.64
CA SER A 346 -3.16 -4.14 -27.56
C SER A 346 -3.41 -5.36 -26.67
N ARG A 347 -4.17 -5.19 -25.60
CA ARG A 347 -4.37 -6.22 -24.58
C ARG A 347 -5.84 -6.57 -24.39
N ARG A 348 -6.11 -7.86 -24.26
CA ARG A 348 -7.35 -8.40 -23.70
C ARG A 348 -7.01 -9.26 -22.52
N ASN A 349 -7.63 -9.03 -21.37
CA ASN A 349 -7.46 -9.91 -20.22
C ASN A 349 -8.79 -10.21 -19.55
N ILE A 350 -8.86 -11.38 -18.94
CA ILE A 350 -9.99 -11.81 -18.13
C ILE A 350 -9.42 -12.25 -16.79
N THR A 351 -9.87 -11.59 -15.72
CA THR A 351 -9.58 -12.02 -14.35
C THR A 351 -10.84 -12.61 -13.75
N GLY A 352 -10.74 -13.81 -13.24
CA GLY A 352 -11.81 -14.46 -12.49
C GLY A 352 -11.34 -14.79 -11.07
N ARG A 353 -12.23 -14.67 -10.10
CA ARG A 353 -11.96 -15.04 -8.70
C ARG A 353 -13.16 -15.77 -8.11
N VAL A 354 -12.86 -16.80 -7.32
CA VAL A 354 -13.84 -17.48 -6.46
C VAL A 354 -13.30 -17.45 -5.03
N THR A 355 -14.12 -17.00 -4.10
CA THR A 355 -13.82 -17.06 -2.67
C THR A 355 -14.93 -17.84 -1.98
N ALA A 356 -14.58 -18.80 -1.15
CA ALA A 356 -15.52 -19.49 -0.27
C ALA A 356 -15.10 -19.32 1.18
N ASN A 357 -16.03 -18.86 2.03
CA ASN A 357 -15.84 -18.77 3.47
C ASN A 357 -16.89 -19.67 4.13
N TRP A 358 -16.44 -20.71 4.80
CA TRP A 358 -17.28 -21.69 5.46
C TRP A 358 -16.95 -21.78 6.94
N PHE A 359 -17.98 -21.66 7.79
CA PHE A 359 -17.91 -21.74 9.25
C PHE A 359 -18.65 -22.99 9.74
N PRO A 360 -18.07 -24.22 9.59
CA PRO A 360 -18.76 -25.46 9.96
C PRO A 360 -19.14 -25.50 11.45
N ALA A 361 -18.33 -24.93 12.33
CA ALA A 361 -18.57 -24.80 13.77
C ALA A 361 -18.02 -23.46 14.29
N GLU A 362 -18.35 -23.09 15.54
CA GLU A 362 -17.99 -21.81 16.16
C GLU A 362 -16.49 -21.47 16.16
N ARG A 363 -15.63 -22.50 16.15
CA ARG A 363 -14.18 -22.35 16.21
C ARG A 363 -13.47 -22.83 14.94
N HIS A 364 -14.22 -23.13 13.88
CA HIS A 364 -13.66 -23.63 12.64
C HIS A 364 -14.04 -22.71 11.49
N GLU A 365 -13.04 -22.26 10.78
CA GLU A 365 -13.18 -21.49 9.56
C GLU A 365 -12.38 -22.12 8.43
N VAL A 366 -13.02 -22.30 7.29
CA VAL A 366 -12.38 -22.77 6.05
C VAL A 366 -12.51 -21.68 5.02
N ARG A 367 -11.38 -21.19 4.52
CA ARG A 367 -11.33 -20.20 3.43
C ARG A 367 -10.67 -20.81 2.21
N LEU A 368 -11.34 -20.70 1.08
CA LEU A 368 -10.80 -21.04 -0.23
C LEU A 368 -10.75 -19.76 -1.07
N ASN A 369 -9.61 -19.48 -1.67
CA ASN A 369 -9.44 -18.43 -2.68
C ASN A 369 -8.82 -19.04 -3.92
N ALA A 370 -9.51 -18.92 -5.05
CA ALA A 370 -9.00 -19.28 -6.36
C ALA A 370 -9.07 -18.06 -7.28
N GLN A 371 -8.00 -17.80 -7.99
CA GLN A 371 -7.93 -16.72 -8.97
C GLN A 371 -7.30 -17.27 -10.24
N TRP A 372 -7.86 -16.87 -11.39
CA TRP A 372 -7.25 -17.13 -12.69
C TRP A 372 -7.14 -15.83 -13.49
N LEU A 373 -6.13 -15.77 -14.31
CA LEU A 373 -5.85 -14.65 -15.18
C LEU A 373 -5.49 -15.19 -16.56
N THR A 374 -6.17 -14.69 -17.57
CA THR A 374 -5.81 -14.88 -18.97
C THR A 374 -5.44 -13.55 -19.57
N ILE A 375 -4.29 -13.47 -20.25
CA ILE A 375 -3.84 -12.28 -20.95
C ILE A 375 -3.50 -12.67 -22.39
N ASP A 376 -4.10 -11.96 -23.32
CA ASP A 376 -3.76 -11.98 -24.74
C ASP A 376 -3.27 -10.56 -25.11
N ALA A 377 -2.05 -10.46 -25.64
CA ALA A 377 -1.41 -9.18 -25.91
C ALA A 377 -0.67 -9.22 -27.25
N GLU A 378 -0.99 -8.26 -28.11
CA GLU A 378 -0.33 -8.07 -29.41
C GLU A 378 0.49 -6.77 -29.40
N GLY A 379 1.77 -6.86 -29.79
CA GLY A 379 2.65 -5.70 -29.91
C GLY A 379 2.16 -4.73 -30.97
N ARG A 380 2.23 -3.44 -30.66
CA ARG A 380 1.81 -2.35 -31.56
C ARG A 380 2.97 -1.47 -31.99
N GLN A 381 3.68 -0.90 -31.02
CA GLN A 381 4.71 0.11 -31.27
C GLN A 381 5.78 0.06 -30.17
N GLY A 382 7.05 0.29 -30.49
CA GLY A 382 8.14 0.56 -29.56
C GLY A 382 8.42 2.07 -29.48
N TYR A 383 8.78 2.55 -28.28
CA TYR A 383 9.13 3.94 -28.00
C TYR A 383 10.53 4.04 -27.41
#